data_a862726f94bf7dc4cffc8dd1d9b9d8d4
#
_entry.id   a862726f94bf7dc4cffc8dd1d9b9d8d4
#
_cell.length_a   1.000
_cell.length_b   1.000
_cell.length_c   1.000
_cell.angle_alpha   90.00
_cell.angle_beta   90.00
_cell.angle_gamma   90.00
#
_symmetry.space_group_name_H-M   'P 1'
#
loop_
_entity.id
_entity.type
_entity.pdbx_description
1 polymer ?
#
loop_
_entity_poly.entity_id
_entity_poly.type
_entity_poly.pdbx_seq_one_letter_code
_entity_poly.pdbx_strand_id
1 'polypeptide(L)'
;MMRWLLFTSLAALIAGCSERGPRTLGAAVNGGETTVAIARQTNVAASVVLRGTMTKKCPVAGCWFVLHDQTGTIKVDTKNAGFVVVDVPLNTSMVVAGRVTTNGEERLIDATGVRY
;
A
#
# COMPACT_ATOMS: atom_id res chain seq x y z
N MET A 1 -43.82 46.35 22.90
CA MET A 1 -43.56 45.68 21.65
C MET A 1 -42.23 45.01 21.69
N MET A 2 -42.24 43.74 21.56
CA MET A 2 -41.02 42.93 21.58
C MET A 2 -40.53 42.74 20.16
N ARG A 3 -39.32 43.08 19.94
CA ARG A 3 -38.67 42.76 18.68
C ARG A 3 -37.70 41.62 18.89
N TRP A 4 -37.99 40.56 18.27
CA TRP A 4 -37.14 39.39 18.29
C TRP A 4 -36.17 39.46 17.16
N LEU A 5 -34.92 39.61 17.47
CA LEU A 5 -33.85 39.45 16.52
C LEU A 5 -33.40 38.00 16.59
N LEU A 6 -33.87 37.27 15.67
CA LEU A 6 -33.39 35.91 15.48
C LEU A 6 -32.04 35.98 14.74
N PHE A 7 -31.01 35.91 15.52
CA PHE A 7 -29.71 35.67 14.94
C PHE A 7 -29.55 34.17 14.70
N THR A 8 -29.88 33.76 13.53
CA THR A 8 -29.47 32.47 13.06
C THR A 8 -27.99 32.56 12.73
N SER A 9 -27.18 32.20 13.68
CA SER A 9 -25.79 31.98 13.44
C SER A 9 -25.68 30.73 12.61
N LEU A 10 -25.53 30.91 11.32
CA LEU A 10 -25.20 29.80 10.41
C LEU A 10 -23.72 29.53 10.58
N ALA A 11 -23.39 28.61 11.44
CA ALA A 11 -22.08 28.06 11.50
C ALA A 11 -21.90 27.21 10.25
N ALA A 12 -21.26 27.75 9.24
CA ALA A 12 -20.80 26.99 8.12
C ALA A 12 -19.68 26.10 8.57
N LEU A 13 -20.00 24.85 8.86
CA LEU A 13 -19.03 23.81 9.05
C LEU A 13 -18.41 23.51 7.70
N ILE A 14 -17.32 24.16 7.44
CA ILE A 14 -16.47 23.77 6.32
C ILE A 14 -15.68 22.57 6.82
N ALA A 15 -16.20 21.41 6.59
CA ALA A 15 -15.39 20.22 6.66
C ALA A 15 -14.44 20.27 5.50
N GLY A 16 -13.26 20.79 5.72
CA GLY A 16 -12.16 20.69 4.77
C GLY A 16 -11.70 19.27 4.70
N CYS A 17 -12.34 18.49 3.87
CA CYS A 17 -11.88 17.15 3.55
C CYS A 17 -10.73 17.25 2.58
N SER A 18 -9.54 17.49 3.07
CA SER A 18 -8.33 17.15 2.35
C SER A 18 -7.94 15.72 2.73
N GLU A 19 -8.90 14.84 2.76
CA GLU A 19 -8.62 13.45 3.01
C GLU A 19 -7.97 12.86 1.79
N ARG A 20 -6.69 12.65 1.92
CA ARG A 20 -6.00 11.70 1.07
C ARG A 20 -6.41 10.32 1.55
N GLY A 21 -7.52 9.83 1.02
CA GLY A 21 -7.91 8.46 1.24
C GLY A 21 -6.82 7.49 0.76
N PRO A 22 -6.88 6.22 1.15
CA PRO A 22 -5.92 5.22 0.71
C PRO A 22 -5.87 5.22 -0.83
N ARG A 23 -4.65 5.21 -1.34
CA ARG A 23 -4.40 5.12 -2.77
C ARG A 23 -4.14 3.67 -3.14
N THR A 24 -4.64 3.26 -4.27
CA THR A 24 -4.42 1.92 -4.81
C THR A 24 -3.72 2.01 -6.15
N LEU A 25 -2.66 1.26 -6.29
CA LEU A 25 -1.97 1.04 -7.54
C LEU A 25 -2.20 -0.41 -7.97
N GLY A 26 -2.52 -0.63 -9.25
CA GLY A 26 -2.85 -1.95 -9.75
C GLY A 26 -4.24 -2.41 -9.31
N ALA A 27 -4.39 -3.69 -9.08
CA ALA A 27 -5.65 -4.29 -8.66
C ALA A 27 -5.97 -3.98 -7.19
N ALA A 28 -7.24 -4.08 -6.83
CA ALA A 28 -7.69 -3.94 -5.45
C ALA A 28 -6.97 -4.93 -4.53
N VAL A 29 -6.62 -4.46 -3.33
CA VAL A 29 -5.94 -5.27 -2.32
C VAL A 29 -6.97 -5.80 -1.35
N ASN A 30 -7.22 -7.10 -1.41
CA ASN A 30 -8.21 -7.80 -0.59
C ASN A 30 -7.61 -9.07 -0.02
N GLY A 31 -8.10 -9.48 1.13
CA GLY A 31 -7.73 -10.73 1.77
C GLY A 31 -7.05 -10.54 3.11
N GLY A 32 -6.84 -11.66 3.80
CA GLY A 32 -6.18 -11.68 5.09
C GLY A 32 -4.69 -11.43 4.97
N GLU A 33 -4.17 -10.58 5.85
CA GLU A 33 -2.75 -10.25 5.88
C GLU A 33 -1.93 -11.37 6.52
N THR A 34 -0.74 -11.59 5.98
CA THR A 34 0.29 -12.46 6.57
C THR A 34 1.59 -11.67 6.75
N THR A 35 2.62 -12.31 7.25
CA THR A 35 3.92 -11.67 7.49
C THR A 35 4.93 -12.00 6.40
N VAL A 36 5.97 -11.19 6.31
CA VAL A 36 7.10 -11.44 5.40
C VAL A 36 7.74 -12.80 5.69
N ALA A 37 7.93 -13.16 6.96
CA ALA A 37 8.52 -14.45 7.32
C ALA A 37 7.68 -15.63 6.81
N ILE A 38 6.37 -15.54 6.92
CA ILE A 38 5.45 -16.56 6.42
C ILE A 38 5.48 -16.60 4.89
N ALA A 39 5.44 -15.44 4.23
CA ALA A 39 5.50 -15.38 2.78
C ALA A 39 6.78 -16.03 2.23
N ARG A 40 7.90 -15.86 2.92
CA ARG A 40 9.18 -16.49 2.54
C ARG A 40 9.16 -18.01 2.60
N GLN A 41 8.22 -18.59 3.32
CA GLN A 41 8.05 -20.05 3.47
C GLN A 41 6.83 -20.57 2.72
N THR A 42 6.06 -19.68 2.12
CA THR A 42 4.84 -20.05 1.43
C THR A 42 5.17 -20.59 0.03
N ASN A 43 4.33 -21.47 -0.47
CA ASN A 43 4.51 -22.07 -1.78
C ASN A 43 4.48 -21.04 -2.90
N VAL A 44 5.31 -21.24 -3.90
CA VAL A 44 5.30 -20.45 -5.13
C VAL A 44 3.91 -20.49 -5.75
N ALA A 45 3.49 -19.37 -6.32
CA ALA A 45 2.17 -19.09 -6.89
C ALA A 45 1.05 -18.88 -5.87
N ALA A 46 1.28 -19.06 -4.58
CA ALA A 46 0.29 -18.74 -3.56
C ALA A 46 0.04 -17.22 -3.49
N SER A 47 -1.22 -16.84 -3.36
CA SER A 47 -1.62 -15.45 -3.15
C SER A 47 -1.39 -15.06 -1.69
N VAL A 48 -0.80 -13.89 -1.49
CA VAL A 48 -0.52 -13.33 -0.17
C VAL A 48 -0.88 -11.85 -0.12
N VAL A 49 -1.16 -11.37 1.08
CA VAL A 49 -1.34 -9.95 1.37
C VAL A 49 -0.40 -9.61 2.53
N LEU A 50 0.44 -8.62 2.33
CA LEU A 50 1.48 -8.23 3.28
C LEU A 50 1.31 -6.75 3.65
N ARG A 51 1.41 -6.46 4.94
CA ARG A 51 1.49 -5.08 5.43
C ARG A 51 2.93 -4.79 5.85
N GLY A 52 3.44 -3.66 5.44
CA GLY A 52 4.77 -3.25 5.83
C GLY A 52 5.12 -1.85 5.37
N THR A 53 6.39 -1.54 5.42
CA THR A 53 6.94 -0.24 5.04
C THR A 53 7.88 -0.41 3.86
N MET A 54 7.73 0.43 2.85
CA MET A 54 8.65 0.45 1.71
C MET A 54 9.95 1.14 2.13
N THR A 55 11.02 0.37 2.29
CA THR A 55 12.30 0.89 2.78
C THR A 55 13.31 1.18 1.66
N LYS A 56 13.09 0.60 0.49
CA LYS A 56 13.96 0.77 -0.67
C LYS A 56 13.15 0.57 -1.94
N LYS A 57 13.49 1.27 -2.98
CA LYS A 57 12.87 1.10 -4.30
C LYS A 57 13.89 1.27 -5.41
N CYS A 58 13.56 0.75 -6.59
CA CYS A 58 14.36 1.00 -7.78
C CYS A 58 14.43 2.51 -8.05
N PRO A 59 15.63 3.11 -8.08
CA PRO A 59 15.75 4.57 -8.18
C PRO A 59 15.40 5.10 -9.56
N VAL A 60 15.46 4.27 -10.59
CA VAL A 60 15.27 4.70 -11.98
C VAL A 60 13.82 4.56 -12.43
N ALA A 61 13.24 3.38 -12.26
CA ALA A 61 11.94 3.06 -12.83
C ALA A 61 10.85 2.76 -11.80
N GLY A 62 11.22 2.53 -10.53
CA GLY A 62 10.25 2.17 -9.48
C GLY A 62 9.50 0.87 -9.77
N CYS A 63 10.12 -0.06 -10.49
CA CYS A 63 9.48 -1.32 -10.90
C CYS A 63 9.68 -2.45 -9.88
N TRP A 64 10.37 -2.19 -8.81
CA TRP A 64 10.50 -3.08 -7.66
C TRP A 64 10.75 -2.24 -6.41
N PHE A 65 10.45 -2.83 -5.26
CA PHE A 65 10.75 -2.24 -3.97
C PHE A 65 10.98 -3.31 -2.92
N VAL A 66 11.48 -2.91 -1.77
CA VAL A 66 11.66 -3.77 -0.60
C VAL A 66 10.62 -3.41 0.44
N LEU A 67 9.84 -4.39 0.84
CA LEU A 67 8.86 -4.28 1.91
C LEU A 67 9.46 -4.83 3.20
N HIS A 68 9.36 -4.07 4.27
CA HIS A 68 9.84 -4.42 5.59
C HIS A 68 8.68 -4.49 6.57
N ASP A 69 8.61 -5.57 7.32
CA ASP A 69 7.79 -5.70 8.51
C ASP A 69 8.65 -6.14 9.70
N GLN A 70 8.04 -6.41 10.84
CA GLN A 70 8.78 -6.84 12.03
C GLN A 70 9.45 -8.20 11.87
N THR A 71 9.07 -8.98 10.89
CA THR A 71 9.57 -10.35 10.66
C THR A 71 10.68 -10.42 9.62
N GLY A 72 10.89 -9.36 8.86
CA GLY A 72 11.93 -9.34 7.86
C GLY A 72 11.62 -8.44 6.67
N THR A 73 12.35 -8.67 5.59
CA THR A 73 12.22 -7.93 4.34
C THR A 73 11.96 -8.88 3.19
N ILE A 74 11.23 -8.40 2.19
CA ILE A 74 11.01 -9.14 0.96
C ILE A 74 10.97 -8.17 -0.22
N LYS A 75 11.51 -8.59 -1.34
CA LYS A 75 11.44 -7.82 -2.58
C LYS A 75 10.08 -7.99 -3.23
N VAL A 76 9.52 -6.90 -3.72
CA VAL A 76 8.25 -6.85 -4.43
C VAL A 76 8.49 -6.34 -5.84
N ASP A 77 8.09 -7.10 -6.83
CA ASP A 77 8.20 -6.74 -8.25
C ASP A 77 6.85 -6.26 -8.75
N THR A 78 6.83 -5.13 -9.41
CA THR A 78 5.59 -4.50 -9.92
C THR A 78 5.47 -4.54 -11.44
N LYS A 79 6.47 -5.08 -12.14
CA LYS A 79 6.49 -5.06 -13.61
C LYS A 79 5.29 -5.74 -14.25
N ASN A 80 4.90 -6.90 -13.74
CA ASN A 80 3.78 -7.65 -14.30
C ASN A 80 2.42 -7.00 -14.02
N ALA A 81 2.34 -6.22 -12.96
CA ALA A 81 1.12 -5.50 -12.60
C ALA A 81 0.92 -4.21 -13.40
N GLY A 82 1.95 -3.75 -14.09
CA GLY A 82 1.88 -2.58 -14.95
C GLY A 82 1.88 -1.24 -14.21
N PHE A 83 2.24 -1.20 -12.94
CA PHE A 83 2.41 0.05 -12.19
C PHE A 83 3.85 0.19 -11.66
N VAL A 84 4.19 1.39 -11.24
CA VAL A 84 5.47 1.71 -10.63
C VAL A 84 5.25 2.48 -9.33
N VAL A 85 6.25 2.43 -8.44
CA VAL A 85 6.19 3.10 -7.14
C VAL A 85 7.15 4.30 -7.07
N VAL A 86 7.56 4.81 -8.23
CA VAL A 86 8.55 5.89 -8.30
C VAL A 86 8.10 7.14 -7.54
N ASP A 87 6.80 7.43 -7.54
CA ASP A 87 6.22 8.59 -6.86
C ASP A 87 5.80 8.31 -5.41
N VAL A 88 5.95 7.08 -4.94
CA VAL A 88 5.65 6.73 -3.55
C VAL A 88 6.88 7.03 -2.70
N PRO A 89 6.76 7.87 -1.66
CA PRO A 89 7.92 8.18 -0.81
C PRO A 89 8.44 6.95 -0.08
N LEU A 90 9.75 6.89 0.12
CA LEU A 90 10.36 5.90 1.02
C LEU A 90 9.76 6.01 2.42
N ASN A 91 9.70 4.90 3.13
CA ASN A 91 9.12 4.76 4.45
C ASN A 91 7.60 4.92 4.50
N THR A 92 6.94 4.81 3.36
CA THR A 92 5.49 4.75 3.29
C THR A 92 5.00 3.39 3.76
N SER A 93 4.03 3.39 4.68
CA SER A 93 3.32 2.19 5.09
C SER A 93 2.35 1.78 3.99
N MET A 94 2.30 0.49 3.69
CA MET A 94 1.47 -0.01 2.61
C MET A 94 1.01 -1.45 2.83
N VAL A 95 0.00 -1.83 2.09
CA VAL A 95 -0.47 -3.22 2.00
C VAL A 95 -0.29 -3.68 0.57
N VAL A 96 0.38 -4.80 0.40
CA VAL A 96 0.75 -5.36 -0.90
C VAL A 96 0.01 -6.68 -1.10
N ALA A 97 -0.69 -6.81 -2.19
CA ALA A 97 -1.24 -8.08 -2.64
C ALA A 97 -0.42 -8.61 -3.81
N GLY A 98 -0.21 -9.88 -3.84
CA GLY A 98 0.53 -10.52 -4.92
C GLY A 98 0.66 -12.01 -4.76
N ARG A 99 1.54 -12.59 -5.54
CA ARG A 99 1.85 -14.01 -5.51
C ARG A 99 3.32 -14.22 -5.19
N VAL A 100 3.59 -15.25 -4.42
CA VAL A 100 4.95 -15.67 -4.15
C VAL A 100 5.57 -16.21 -5.43
N THR A 101 6.74 -15.71 -5.78
CA THR A 101 7.52 -16.18 -6.91
C THR A 101 8.99 -16.31 -6.52
N THR A 102 9.80 -16.78 -7.43
CA THR A 102 11.24 -16.91 -7.21
C THR A 102 12.03 -16.33 -8.38
N ASN A 103 13.21 -15.81 -8.06
CA ASN A 103 14.24 -15.49 -9.02
C ASN A 103 15.52 -16.18 -8.56
N GLY A 104 15.83 -17.33 -9.16
CA GLY A 104 16.87 -18.20 -8.62
C GLY A 104 16.46 -18.77 -7.25
N GLU A 105 17.26 -18.55 -6.22
CA GLU A 105 16.96 -18.96 -4.86
C GLU A 105 16.22 -17.88 -4.05
N GLU A 106 16.10 -16.68 -4.60
CA GLU A 106 15.44 -15.57 -3.94
C GLU A 106 13.93 -15.68 -4.09
N ARG A 107 13.22 -15.68 -2.97
CA ARG A 107 11.76 -15.51 -2.96
C ARG A 107 11.40 -14.05 -2.98
N LEU A 108 10.44 -13.73 -3.81
CA LEU A 108 9.93 -12.37 -3.94
C LEU A 108 8.42 -12.41 -4.18
N ILE A 109 7.80 -11.27 -4.13
CA ILE A 109 6.38 -11.10 -4.41
C ILE A 109 6.21 -10.50 -5.80
N ASP A 110 5.45 -11.18 -6.64
CA ASP A 110 4.95 -10.63 -7.88
C ASP A 110 3.65 -9.89 -7.56
N ALA A 111 3.74 -8.56 -7.42
CA ALA A 111 2.62 -7.75 -6.96
C ALA A 111 1.49 -7.73 -7.97
N THR A 112 0.26 -7.74 -7.48
CA THR A 112 -0.94 -7.46 -8.25
C THR A 112 -1.52 -6.10 -7.92
N GLY A 113 -1.34 -5.63 -6.70
CA GLY A 113 -1.80 -4.32 -6.25
C GLY A 113 -1.14 -3.88 -4.96
N VAL A 114 -1.15 -2.59 -4.75
CA VAL A 114 -0.62 -1.93 -3.54
C VAL A 114 -1.61 -0.89 -3.09
N ARG A 115 -1.89 -0.84 -1.80
CA ARG A 115 -2.68 0.22 -1.15
C ARG A 115 -1.82 0.96 -0.14
N TYR A 116 -1.84 2.29 -0.18
CA TYR A 116 -1.07 3.13 0.72
C TYR A 116 -1.72 4.48 0.99
#